data_6d27566fe150fef1dcc396753e7302ee
#
_entry.id   6d27566fe150fef1dcc396753e7302ee
#
_cell.length_a   1.000
_cell.length_b   1.000
_cell.length_c   1.000
_cell.angle_alpha   90.00
_cell.angle_beta   90.00
_cell.angle_gamma   90.00
#
_symmetry.space_group_name_H-M   'P 1'
#
loop_
_entity.id
_entity.type
_entity.pdbx_description
1 polymer ?
#
loop_
_entity_poly.entity_id
_entity_poly.type
_entity_poly.pdbx_seq_one_letter_code
_entity_poly.pdbx_strand_id
1 'polypeptide(L)'
;LKVGIFVFIGLVILTIFILSMKDFKNMTVGYEVNFIFNFANGVKIGAPVRFAGVDVGEIKEINFITTADDPKPKVRIVGSVKKNITVPVDSTVWVNTLGLLGEKYIEIMPGKDYSNILAPKQTLVGVDPIPMQEVSVLARDIAKHLDESLTRIINKEGTVGKLLYDDAIYKELEALITDLRKHPWKLFWKVKEKK
;
A
#
# COMPACT_ATOMS: atom_id res chain seq x y z
N LEU A 1 58.95 5.48 21.79
CA LEU A 1 58.76 6.33 20.59
C LEU A 1 58.14 5.55 19.44
N LYS A 2 58.67 4.36 19.07
CA LYS A 2 58.16 3.56 17.94
C LYS A 2 56.67 3.13 18.08
N VAL A 3 56.22 2.75 19.29
CA VAL A 3 54.84 2.34 19.55
C VAL A 3 53.88 3.57 19.47
N GLY A 4 54.31 4.76 19.96
CA GLY A 4 53.52 5.96 19.85
C GLY A 4 53.28 6.41 18.41
N ILE A 5 54.30 6.30 17.56
CA ILE A 5 54.15 6.63 16.14
C ILE A 5 53.20 5.64 15.46
N PHE A 6 53.27 4.35 15.77
CA PHE A 6 52.35 3.34 15.20
C PHE A 6 50.88 3.61 15.59
N VAL A 7 50.64 3.91 16.86
CA VAL A 7 49.27 4.26 17.36
C VAL A 7 48.78 5.54 16.69
N PHE A 8 49.61 6.53 16.54
CA PHE A 8 49.27 7.81 15.88
C PHE A 8 48.87 7.60 14.40
N ILE A 9 49.65 6.80 13.67
CA ILE A 9 49.32 6.46 12.29
C ILE A 9 48.02 5.68 12.19
N GLY A 10 47.77 4.74 13.10
CA GLY A 10 46.50 3.99 13.18
C GLY A 10 45.28 4.89 13.42
N LEU A 11 45.42 5.89 14.33
CA LEU A 11 44.38 6.89 14.58
C LEU A 11 44.12 7.76 13.36
N VAL A 12 45.15 8.19 12.65
CA VAL A 12 45.01 9.01 11.44
C VAL A 12 44.28 8.21 10.35
N ILE A 13 44.66 6.97 10.12
CA ILE A 13 44.01 6.08 9.14
C ILE A 13 42.54 5.85 9.54
N LEU A 14 42.26 5.58 10.81
CA LEU A 14 40.90 5.41 11.33
C LEU A 14 40.05 6.68 11.14
N THR A 15 40.63 7.85 11.41
CA THR A 15 39.94 9.13 11.23
C THR A 15 39.60 9.38 9.75
N ILE A 16 40.58 9.13 8.85
CA ILE A 16 40.36 9.25 7.40
C ILE A 16 39.28 8.25 6.95
N PHE A 17 39.30 7.03 7.46
CA PHE A 17 38.31 6.01 7.14
C PHE A 17 36.91 6.41 7.61
N ILE A 18 36.76 6.93 8.85
CA ILE A 18 35.47 7.41 9.37
C ILE A 18 34.97 8.61 8.57
N LEU A 19 35.84 9.55 8.21
CA LEU A 19 35.47 10.69 7.38
C LEU A 19 35.12 10.29 5.94
N SER A 20 35.74 9.25 5.43
CA SER A 20 35.45 8.70 4.09
C SER A 20 34.12 7.93 4.04
N MET A 21 33.70 7.32 5.15
CA MET A 21 32.41 6.61 5.26
C MET A 21 31.20 7.54 5.36
N LYS A 22 31.38 8.77 5.78
CA LYS A 22 30.31 9.75 5.70
C LYS A 22 30.19 10.16 4.23
N ASP A 23 29.09 9.77 3.62
CA ASP A 23 28.65 10.24 2.29
C ASP A 23 28.41 11.76 2.34
N PHE A 24 29.48 12.53 2.54
CA PHE A 24 29.46 14.01 2.42
C PHE A 24 29.10 14.46 0.99
N LYS A 25 29.06 13.54 0.05
CA LYS A 25 28.81 13.85 -1.37
C LYS A 25 27.36 14.11 -1.73
N ASN A 26 26.40 13.83 -0.84
CA ASN A 26 24.98 14.00 -1.14
C ASN A 26 24.31 15.22 -0.52
N MET A 27 25.06 16.25 -0.14
CA MET A 27 24.46 17.59 -0.04
C MET A 27 24.18 18.12 -1.46
N THR A 28 23.42 17.38 -2.22
CA THR A 28 22.88 17.86 -3.48
C THR A 28 21.99 19.06 -3.14
N VAL A 29 22.42 20.23 -3.60
CA VAL A 29 21.66 21.47 -3.51
C VAL A 29 20.33 21.22 -4.23
N GLY A 30 19.34 20.78 -3.49
CA GLY A 30 17.98 20.55 -3.93
C GLY A 30 17.08 21.74 -3.56
N TYR A 31 15.81 21.61 -3.88
CA TYR A 31 14.76 22.47 -3.34
C TYR A 31 13.91 21.68 -2.36
N GLU A 32 13.35 22.38 -1.40
CA GLU A 32 12.50 21.78 -0.37
C GLU A 32 11.07 21.66 -0.86
N VAL A 33 10.44 20.54 -0.54
CA VAL A 33 9.02 20.26 -0.78
C VAL A 33 8.40 19.82 0.53
N ASN A 34 7.21 20.34 0.85
CA ASN A 34 6.48 19.94 2.03
C ASN A 34 5.45 18.86 1.65
N PHE A 35 5.38 17.81 2.44
CA PHE A 35 4.38 16.75 2.34
C PHE A 35 3.54 16.75 3.61
N ILE A 36 2.22 16.73 3.47
CA ILE A 36 1.30 16.68 4.62
C ILE A 36 0.55 15.36 4.59
N PHE A 37 0.56 14.66 5.73
CA PHE A 37 -0.15 13.42 5.97
C PHE A 37 -0.90 13.49 7.30
N ASN A 38 -2.02 12.77 7.41
CA ASN A 38 -2.64 12.51 8.70
C ASN A 38 -1.91 11.39 9.44
N PHE A 39 -1.31 10.46 8.70
CA PHE A 39 -0.55 9.33 9.24
C PHE A 39 0.72 9.06 8.43
N ALA A 40 1.89 9.23 9.04
CA ALA A 40 3.20 9.11 8.38
C ALA A 40 3.81 7.68 8.45
N ASN A 41 3.12 6.73 9.03
CA ASN A 41 3.49 5.30 9.06
C ASN A 41 4.94 5.00 9.46
N GLY A 42 5.55 5.82 10.31
CA GLY A 42 6.89 5.59 10.84
C GLY A 42 8.05 5.93 9.91
N VAL A 43 7.83 6.78 8.92
CA VAL A 43 8.92 7.36 8.11
C VAL A 43 9.88 8.15 8.99
N LYS A 44 11.17 8.20 8.64
CA LYS A 44 12.23 8.81 9.44
C LYS A 44 12.95 9.91 8.69
N ILE A 45 13.62 10.79 9.41
CA ILE A 45 14.59 11.74 8.85
C ILE A 45 15.72 10.94 8.19
N GLY A 46 16.17 11.38 7.00
CA GLY A 46 17.15 10.69 6.18
C GLY A 46 16.55 9.61 5.28
N ALA A 47 15.26 9.29 5.40
CA ALA A 47 14.60 8.35 4.50
C ALA A 47 14.57 8.91 3.07
N PRO A 48 14.66 8.03 2.04
CA PRO A 48 14.66 8.46 0.65
C PRO A 48 13.37 9.18 0.24
N VAL A 49 13.50 10.18 -0.63
CA VAL A 49 12.42 10.72 -1.44
C VAL A 49 12.64 10.22 -2.86
N ARG A 50 11.64 9.51 -3.39
CA ARG A 50 11.65 8.95 -4.73
C ARG A 50 10.67 9.68 -5.63
N PHE A 51 11.01 9.75 -6.89
CA PHE A 51 10.17 10.26 -7.95
C PHE A 51 10.12 9.20 -9.07
N ALA A 52 8.93 8.71 -9.36
CA ALA A 52 8.73 7.61 -10.30
C ALA A 52 9.64 6.39 -10.04
N GLY A 53 9.82 6.01 -8.75
CA GLY A 53 10.63 4.86 -8.33
C GLY A 53 12.14 5.11 -8.24
N VAL A 54 12.63 6.32 -8.52
CA VAL A 54 14.07 6.67 -8.51
C VAL A 54 14.39 7.61 -7.34
N ASP A 55 15.49 7.38 -6.63
CA ASP A 55 15.92 8.23 -5.51
C ASP A 55 16.34 9.63 -6.00
N VAL A 56 15.59 10.63 -5.60
CA VAL A 56 15.82 12.03 -6.00
C VAL A 56 16.16 12.96 -4.83
N GLY A 57 16.06 12.45 -3.61
CA GLY A 57 16.33 13.24 -2.43
C GLY A 57 16.16 12.48 -1.13
N GLU A 58 16.04 13.21 -0.04
CA GLU A 58 15.88 12.66 1.30
C GLU A 58 15.00 13.55 2.18
N ILE A 59 14.44 12.98 3.24
CA ILE A 59 13.66 13.69 4.25
C ILE A 59 14.62 14.44 5.18
N LYS A 60 14.39 15.74 5.32
CA LYS A 60 15.19 16.65 6.17
C LYS A 60 14.58 16.87 7.53
N GLU A 61 13.25 16.96 7.59
CA GLU A 61 12.55 17.36 8.81
C GLU A 61 11.16 16.71 8.87
N ILE A 62 10.71 16.39 10.10
CA ILE A 62 9.36 15.88 10.36
C ILE A 62 8.80 16.67 11.55
N ASN A 63 7.67 17.34 11.34
CA ASN A 63 7.00 18.18 12.33
C ASN A 63 5.53 17.85 12.44
N PHE A 64 4.95 18.10 13.61
CA PHE A 64 3.51 18.11 13.78
C PHE A 64 2.97 19.51 13.58
N ILE A 65 1.91 19.63 12.81
CA ILE A 65 1.21 20.89 12.57
C ILE A 65 -0.27 20.74 12.94
N THR A 66 -0.85 21.81 13.43
CA THR A 66 -2.28 21.92 13.66
C THR A 66 -2.76 23.17 12.94
N THR A 67 -3.86 23.08 12.22
CA THR A 67 -4.46 24.20 11.49
C THR A 67 -5.66 24.72 12.28
N ALA A 68 -5.97 26.00 12.20
CA ALA A 68 -7.12 26.57 12.90
C ALA A 68 -8.45 25.91 12.48
N ASP A 69 -8.55 25.49 11.22
CA ASP A 69 -9.74 24.86 10.65
C ASP A 69 -9.85 23.36 10.94
N ASP A 70 -8.73 22.72 11.35
CA ASP A 70 -8.70 21.31 11.68
C ASP A 70 -7.80 21.08 12.91
N PRO A 71 -8.40 20.88 14.09
CA PRO A 71 -7.66 20.70 15.34
C PRO A 71 -6.92 19.37 15.42
N LYS A 72 -7.10 18.46 14.46
CA LYS A 72 -6.37 17.20 14.43
C LYS A 72 -4.92 17.46 14.02
N PRO A 73 -3.93 16.94 14.78
CA PRO A 73 -2.52 17.09 14.41
C PRO A 73 -2.26 16.33 13.09
N LYS A 74 -1.61 17.04 12.16
CA LYS A 74 -1.10 16.46 10.91
C LYS A 74 0.42 16.41 10.96
N VAL A 75 1.01 15.51 10.19
CA VAL A 75 2.46 15.39 10.05
C VAL A 75 2.90 16.14 8.81
N ARG A 76 3.74 17.15 9.00
CA ARG A 76 4.46 17.81 7.91
C ARG A 76 5.85 17.23 7.78
N ILE A 77 6.16 16.71 6.61
CA ILE A 77 7.45 16.15 6.25
C ILE A 77 8.11 17.09 5.25
N VAL A 78 9.31 17.55 5.53
CA VAL A 78 10.10 18.38 4.62
C VAL A 78 11.09 17.47 3.89
N GLY A 79 10.90 17.30 2.60
CA GLY A 79 11.80 16.57 1.73
C GLY A 79 12.66 17.51 0.90
N SER A 80 13.92 17.13 0.66
CA SER A 80 14.79 17.74 -0.33
C SER A 80 14.68 16.99 -1.63
N VAL A 81 14.54 17.68 -2.76
CA VAL A 81 14.45 17.10 -4.11
C VAL A 81 15.52 17.75 -4.98
N LYS A 82 16.26 16.98 -5.77
CA LYS A 82 17.30 17.44 -6.69
C LYS A 82 16.75 18.50 -7.64
N LYS A 83 17.54 19.56 -7.91
CA LYS A 83 17.14 20.70 -8.77
C LYS A 83 16.75 20.33 -10.21
N ASN A 84 17.30 19.24 -10.72
CA ASN A 84 17.02 18.75 -12.06
C ASN A 84 15.70 17.94 -12.18
N ILE A 85 14.99 17.76 -11.06
CA ILE A 85 13.71 17.07 -11.03
C ILE A 85 12.59 18.10 -10.95
N THR A 86 11.67 18.01 -11.88
CA THR A 86 10.49 18.88 -11.96
C THR A 86 9.28 18.09 -11.47
N VAL A 87 8.69 18.52 -10.36
CA VAL A 87 7.52 17.87 -9.76
C VAL A 87 6.27 18.65 -10.15
N PRO A 88 5.32 18.07 -10.92
CA PRO A 88 4.03 18.68 -11.19
C PRO A 88 3.19 18.87 -9.92
N VAL A 89 2.36 19.90 -9.86
CA VAL A 89 1.48 20.15 -8.69
C VAL A 89 0.38 19.11 -8.51
N ASP A 90 0.00 18.43 -9.59
CA ASP A 90 -0.96 17.31 -9.59
C ASP A 90 -0.32 15.95 -9.30
N SER A 91 0.94 15.93 -8.83
CA SER A 91 1.63 14.71 -8.40
C SER A 91 0.99 14.15 -7.14
N THR A 92 0.95 12.83 -7.05
CA THR A 92 0.46 12.13 -5.86
C THR A 92 1.64 11.65 -5.01
N VAL A 93 1.49 11.72 -3.70
CA VAL A 93 2.57 11.36 -2.75
C VAL A 93 2.09 10.31 -1.78
N TRP A 94 2.91 9.28 -1.56
CA TRP A 94 2.66 8.21 -0.58
C TRP A 94 3.85 7.96 0.32
N VAL A 95 3.59 7.41 1.50
CA VAL A 95 4.59 6.75 2.32
C VAL A 95 4.58 5.27 1.97
N ASN A 96 5.66 4.79 1.35
CA ASN A 96 5.83 3.40 0.95
C ASN A 96 6.86 2.67 1.80
N THR A 97 6.96 1.36 1.64
CA THR A 97 7.95 0.48 2.29
C THR A 97 8.87 -0.13 1.25
N LEU A 98 10.16 -0.12 1.51
CA LEU A 98 11.14 -0.76 0.65
C LEU A 98 11.07 -2.29 0.82
N GLY A 99 10.44 -2.96 -0.13
CA GLY A 99 10.10 -4.38 -0.01
C GLY A 99 9.03 -4.65 1.06
N LEU A 100 9.04 -5.84 1.65
CA LEU A 100 8.01 -6.25 2.63
C LEU A 100 8.27 -5.72 4.05
N LEU A 101 9.53 -5.65 4.47
CA LEU A 101 9.95 -5.32 5.85
C LEU A 101 10.99 -4.20 5.90
N GLY A 102 11.19 -3.50 4.79
CA GLY A 102 12.20 -2.45 4.67
C GLY A 102 11.81 -1.12 5.32
N GLU A 103 12.72 -0.17 5.20
CA GLU A 103 12.51 1.19 5.68
C GLU A 103 11.41 1.91 4.89
N LYS A 104 10.77 2.87 5.54
CA LYS A 104 9.75 3.73 4.92
C LYS A 104 10.44 4.81 4.11
N TYR A 105 9.82 5.20 3.00
CA TYR A 105 10.27 6.28 2.14
C TYR A 105 9.08 7.07 1.57
N ILE A 106 9.35 8.26 1.05
CA ILE A 106 8.34 9.04 0.32
C ILE A 106 8.43 8.70 -1.16
N GLU A 107 7.32 8.30 -1.75
CA GLU A 107 7.17 8.12 -3.20
C GLU A 107 6.34 9.25 -3.77
N ILE A 108 6.87 9.95 -4.77
CA ILE A 108 6.18 10.93 -5.57
C ILE A 108 5.88 10.31 -6.93
N MET A 109 4.60 10.07 -7.21
CA MET A 109 4.17 9.68 -8.55
C MET A 109 3.87 10.94 -9.35
N PRO A 110 4.56 11.14 -10.49
CA PRO A 110 4.39 12.32 -11.29
C PRO A 110 2.95 12.48 -11.79
N GLY A 111 2.47 13.70 -11.73
CA GLY A 111 1.23 14.10 -12.40
C GLY A 111 1.40 14.21 -13.90
N LYS A 112 0.40 14.75 -14.56
CA LYS A 112 0.37 14.94 -16.03
C LYS A 112 0.62 16.38 -16.45
N ASP A 113 0.42 17.34 -15.56
CA ASP A 113 0.48 18.78 -15.86
C ASP A 113 1.87 19.34 -15.59
N TYR A 114 2.78 19.15 -16.52
CA TYR A 114 4.12 19.74 -16.48
C TYR A 114 4.15 21.23 -16.80
N SER A 115 3.01 21.85 -17.13
CA SER A 115 2.89 23.30 -17.29
C SER A 115 2.82 24.00 -15.92
N ASN A 116 2.42 23.27 -14.87
CA ASN A 116 2.25 23.77 -13.53
C ASN A 116 3.11 22.95 -12.56
N ILE A 117 4.28 23.49 -12.23
CA ILE A 117 5.29 22.81 -11.43
C ILE A 117 5.31 23.32 -9.99
N LEU A 118 5.68 22.46 -9.08
CA LEU A 118 5.76 22.75 -7.66
C LEU A 118 6.88 23.74 -7.38
N ALA A 119 6.54 24.90 -6.79
CA ALA A 119 7.50 25.87 -6.36
C ALA A 119 8.25 25.38 -5.08
N PRO A 120 9.49 25.84 -4.84
CA PRO A 120 10.19 25.56 -3.59
C PRO A 120 9.34 25.89 -2.37
N LYS A 121 9.36 25.00 -1.36
CA LYS A 121 8.57 25.06 -0.13
C LYS A 121 7.06 24.96 -0.28
N GLN A 122 6.58 24.70 -1.47
CA GLN A 122 5.17 24.43 -1.69
C GLN A 122 4.80 23.05 -1.10
N THR A 123 3.51 22.87 -0.87
CA THR A 123 2.98 21.70 -0.15
C THR A 123 2.22 20.77 -1.09
N LEU A 124 2.52 19.47 -1.01
CA LEU A 124 1.70 18.41 -1.54
C LEU A 124 0.98 17.68 -0.39
N VAL A 125 -0.30 17.45 -0.55
CA VAL A 125 -1.05 16.61 0.38
C VAL A 125 -0.85 15.15 -0.04
N GLY A 126 -0.31 14.36 0.87
CA GLY A 126 -0.08 12.94 0.63
C GLY A 126 -1.34 12.11 0.83
N VAL A 127 -1.35 10.94 0.22
CA VAL A 127 -2.35 9.90 0.47
C VAL A 127 -1.88 9.10 1.68
N ASP A 128 -2.71 9.04 2.71
CA ASP A 128 -2.37 8.33 3.94
C ASP A 128 -2.26 6.83 3.68
N PRO A 129 -1.21 6.18 4.16
CA PRO A 129 -1.11 4.73 4.11
C PRO A 129 -2.16 4.09 5.04
N ILE A 130 -2.70 2.97 4.60
CA ILE A 130 -3.62 2.17 5.44
C ILE A 130 -2.81 1.57 6.60
N PRO A 131 -3.19 1.81 7.86
CA PRO A 131 -2.52 1.19 8.99
C PRO A 131 -2.60 -0.34 8.92
N MET A 132 -1.52 -1.05 9.23
CA MET A 132 -1.48 -2.52 9.22
C MET A 132 -2.56 -3.14 10.13
N GLN A 133 -2.95 -2.42 11.17
CA GLN A 133 -4.05 -2.80 12.05
C GLN A 133 -5.37 -2.94 11.28
N GLU A 134 -5.69 -1.99 10.42
CA GLU A 134 -6.92 -2.01 9.61
C GLU A 134 -6.88 -3.17 8.60
N VAL A 135 -5.73 -3.40 7.96
CA VAL A 135 -5.53 -4.55 7.07
C VAL A 135 -5.76 -5.86 7.82
N SER A 136 -5.25 -5.96 9.05
CA SER A 136 -5.42 -7.16 9.88
C SER A 136 -6.87 -7.38 10.32
N VAL A 137 -7.60 -6.32 10.61
CA VAL A 137 -9.04 -6.39 10.94
C VAL A 137 -9.81 -6.86 9.69
N LEU A 138 -9.59 -6.24 8.55
CA LEU A 138 -10.26 -6.61 7.30
C LEU A 138 -9.99 -8.07 6.91
N ALA A 139 -8.74 -8.53 7.04
CA ALA A 139 -8.38 -9.93 6.77
C ALA A 139 -9.11 -10.90 7.69
N ARG A 140 -9.25 -10.57 8.98
CA ARG A 140 -10.01 -11.36 9.95
C ARG A 140 -11.50 -11.42 9.59
N ASP A 141 -12.08 -10.29 9.22
CA ASP A 141 -13.50 -10.21 8.86
C ASP A 141 -13.79 -11.02 7.58
N ILE A 142 -12.90 -10.94 6.58
CA ILE A 142 -12.99 -11.78 5.39
C ILE A 142 -12.91 -13.26 5.76
N ALA A 143 -11.94 -13.66 6.59
CA ALA A 143 -11.80 -15.04 7.04
C ALA A 143 -13.06 -15.55 7.77
N LYS A 144 -13.64 -14.71 8.65
CA LYS A 144 -14.88 -15.02 9.36
C LYS A 144 -16.06 -15.22 8.40
N HIS A 145 -16.26 -14.32 7.45
CA HIS A 145 -17.35 -14.44 6.46
C HIS A 145 -17.18 -15.65 5.56
N LEU A 146 -15.92 -16.01 5.21
CA LEU A 146 -15.64 -17.24 4.47
C LEU A 146 -15.99 -18.47 5.30
N ASP A 147 -15.58 -18.53 6.56
CA ASP A 147 -15.89 -19.63 7.47
C ASP A 147 -17.41 -19.83 7.64
N GLU A 148 -18.14 -18.74 7.91
CA GLU A 148 -19.61 -18.74 8.00
C GLU A 148 -20.26 -19.23 6.70
N SER A 149 -19.76 -18.76 5.54
CA SER A 149 -20.28 -19.16 4.23
C SER A 149 -20.03 -20.65 3.94
N LEU A 150 -18.82 -21.12 4.21
CA LEU A 150 -18.45 -22.54 4.05
C LEU A 150 -19.25 -23.42 5.00
N THR A 151 -19.41 -23.00 6.26
CA THR A 151 -20.23 -23.72 7.25
C THR A 151 -21.68 -23.88 6.77
N ARG A 152 -22.29 -22.81 6.26
CA ARG A 152 -23.65 -22.88 5.70
C ARG A 152 -23.74 -23.82 4.50
N ILE A 153 -22.73 -23.83 3.62
CA ILE A 153 -22.68 -24.74 2.47
C ILE A 153 -22.57 -26.19 2.95
N ILE A 154 -21.66 -26.49 3.89
CA ILE A 154 -21.45 -27.83 4.44
C ILE A 154 -22.72 -28.33 5.18
N ASN A 155 -23.38 -27.45 5.91
CA ASN A 155 -24.63 -27.74 6.62
C ASN A 155 -25.85 -27.86 5.70
N LYS A 156 -25.66 -27.82 4.38
CA LYS A 156 -26.72 -27.86 3.37
C LYS A 156 -27.72 -26.69 3.46
N GLU A 157 -27.26 -25.56 4.00
CA GLU A 157 -28.08 -24.36 4.11
C GLU A 157 -28.03 -23.54 2.82
N GLY A 158 -29.15 -22.93 2.48
CA GLY A 158 -29.30 -22.13 1.26
C GLY A 158 -29.29 -22.96 -0.02
N THR A 159 -29.43 -22.30 -1.16
CA THR A 159 -29.56 -22.95 -2.47
C THR A 159 -28.28 -23.70 -2.87
N VAL A 160 -27.12 -23.08 -2.61
CA VAL A 160 -25.82 -23.67 -2.97
C VAL A 160 -25.51 -24.90 -2.11
N GLY A 161 -25.71 -24.82 -0.81
CA GLY A 161 -25.48 -25.94 0.10
C GLY A 161 -26.39 -27.15 -0.23
N LYS A 162 -27.66 -26.89 -0.48
CA LYS A 162 -28.60 -27.95 -0.93
C LYS A 162 -28.20 -28.55 -2.28
N LEU A 163 -27.83 -27.71 -3.26
CA LEU A 163 -27.44 -28.19 -4.59
C LEU A 163 -26.19 -29.06 -4.55
N LEU A 164 -25.20 -28.74 -3.70
CA LEU A 164 -23.93 -29.48 -3.64
C LEU A 164 -23.97 -30.73 -2.77
N TYR A 165 -24.81 -30.76 -1.73
CA TYR A 165 -24.77 -31.82 -0.72
C TYR A 165 -26.12 -32.50 -0.49
N ASP A 166 -27.17 -32.15 -1.24
CA ASP A 166 -28.50 -32.80 -1.13
C ASP A 166 -28.73 -33.77 -2.27
N ASP A 167 -28.60 -35.04 -1.96
CA ASP A 167 -28.84 -36.14 -2.93
C ASP A 167 -30.27 -36.15 -3.48
N ALA A 168 -31.24 -35.53 -2.80
CA ALA A 168 -32.61 -35.48 -3.28
C ALA A 168 -32.75 -34.73 -4.60
N ILE A 169 -32.03 -33.59 -4.74
CA ILE A 169 -32.01 -32.79 -5.98
C ILE A 169 -31.46 -33.61 -7.15
N TYR A 170 -30.39 -34.37 -6.93
CA TYR A 170 -29.81 -35.23 -7.96
C TYR A 170 -30.75 -36.35 -8.36
N LYS A 171 -31.44 -36.99 -7.40
CA LYS A 171 -32.43 -38.04 -7.65
C LYS A 171 -33.65 -37.53 -8.43
N GLU A 172 -34.12 -36.32 -8.09
CA GLU A 172 -35.23 -35.69 -8.81
C GLU A 172 -34.84 -35.29 -10.24
N LEU A 173 -33.61 -34.76 -10.44
CA LEU A 173 -33.06 -34.45 -11.76
C LEU A 173 -32.89 -35.74 -12.59
N GLU A 174 -32.38 -36.80 -12.00
CA GLU A 174 -32.23 -38.11 -12.67
C GLU A 174 -33.58 -38.70 -13.05
N ALA A 175 -34.56 -38.63 -12.15
CA ALA A 175 -35.93 -39.04 -12.41
C ALA A 175 -36.56 -38.23 -13.55
N LEU A 176 -36.40 -36.91 -13.55
CA LEU A 176 -36.89 -36.03 -14.60
C LEU A 176 -36.24 -36.36 -15.96
N ILE A 177 -34.91 -36.51 -16.00
CA ILE A 177 -34.20 -36.89 -17.24
C ILE A 177 -34.66 -38.24 -17.73
N THR A 178 -34.85 -39.20 -16.84
CA THR A 178 -35.31 -40.56 -17.19
C THR A 178 -36.75 -40.51 -17.71
N ASP A 179 -37.64 -39.74 -17.10
CA ASP A 179 -39.02 -39.60 -17.57
C ASP A 179 -39.08 -38.88 -18.93
N LEU A 180 -38.29 -37.86 -19.15
CA LEU A 180 -38.19 -37.19 -20.46
C LEU A 180 -37.61 -38.10 -21.56
N ARG A 181 -36.65 -38.96 -21.21
CA ARG A 181 -36.14 -39.98 -22.17
C ARG A 181 -37.20 -41.01 -22.56
N LYS A 182 -38.04 -41.41 -21.61
CA LYS A 182 -39.14 -42.34 -21.85
C LYS A 182 -40.34 -41.68 -22.54
N HIS A 183 -40.55 -40.40 -22.31
CA HIS A 183 -41.71 -39.64 -22.78
C HIS A 183 -41.30 -38.28 -23.38
N PRO A 184 -40.58 -38.27 -24.52
CA PRO A 184 -40.03 -37.02 -25.08
C PRO A 184 -41.11 -36.00 -25.48
N TRP A 185 -42.33 -36.44 -25.74
CA TRP A 185 -43.45 -35.54 -26.06
C TRP A 185 -43.89 -34.65 -24.91
N LYS A 186 -43.55 -34.96 -23.64
CA LYS A 186 -43.84 -34.11 -22.48
C LYS A 186 -43.17 -32.74 -22.54
N LEU A 187 -42.10 -32.58 -23.30
CA LEU A 187 -41.43 -31.29 -23.54
C LEU A 187 -42.27 -30.33 -24.38
N PHE A 188 -43.16 -30.86 -25.20
CA PHE A 188 -43.91 -30.10 -26.21
C PHE A 188 -45.40 -29.94 -25.91
N TRP A 189 -45.95 -30.67 -24.92
CA TRP A 189 -47.37 -30.64 -24.60
C TRP A 189 -47.65 -30.02 -23.26
N LYS A 190 -48.44 -28.92 -23.32
CA LYS A 190 -48.98 -28.26 -22.14
C LYS A 190 -50.00 -29.17 -21.50
N VAL A 191 -49.72 -29.77 -20.35
CA VAL A 191 -50.68 -30.53 -19.57
C VAL A 191 -51.78 -29.59 -19.12
N LYS A 192 -53.05 -29.82 -19.53
CA LYS A 192 -54.18 -29.13 -18.98
C LYS A 192 -54.36 -29.58 -17.53
N GLU A 193 -54.10 -28.67 -16.59
CA GLU A 193 -54.45 -28.88 -15.19
C GLU A 193 -55.98 -29.06 -15.10
N LYS A 194 -56.41 -30.24 -14.64
CA LYS A 194 -57.79 -30.41 -14.17
C LYS A 194 -57.93 -29.64 -12.84
N LYS A 195 -58.82 -28.63 -12.83
CA LYS A 195 -59.31 -28.01 -11.61
C LYS A 195 -60.03 -29.04 -10.75
#